data_78bcc6b89f7b0b79656577eade3ca39f
#
_entry.id   78bcc6b89f7b0b79656577eade3ca39f
#
_cell.length_a   1.000
_cell.length_b   1.000
_cell.length_c   1.000
_cell.angle_alpha   90.00
_cell.angle_beta   90.00
_cell.angle_gamma   90.00
#
_symmetry.space_group_name_H-M   'P 1'
#
loop_
_entity.id
_entity.type
_entity.pdbx_description
1 polymer ?
#
loop_
_entity_poly.entity_id
_entity_poly.type
_entity_poly.pdbx_seq_one_letter_code
_entity_poly.pdbx_strand_id
1 'polypeptide(L)' 'MNIIDYAVSYIVHNTRYTPYQCYRVIELITKYGNKTPYHLTKKQYKIMEMLVYLLGGTMPQTDKNKEE' A
#
# COMPACT_ATOMS: atom_id res chain seq x y z
N MET A 1 10.11 -0.63 17.19
CA MET A 1 9.63 -0.60 15.79
C MET A 1 8.11 -0.61 15.81
N ASN A 2 7.50 0.31 15.09
CA ASN A 2 6.06 0.32 15.06
C ASN A 2 5.55 -0.65 14.00
N ILE A 3 4.25 -0.87 13.98
CA ILE A 3 3.68 -1.92 13.13
C ILE A 3 3.84 -1.59 11.65
N ILE A 4 3.82 -0.31 11.28
CA ILE A 4 4.01 0.07 9.89
C ILE A 4 5.42 -0.27 9.45
N ASP A 5 6.41 0.07 10.27
CA ASP A 5 7.79 -0.25 9.94
C ASP A 5 8.00 -1.76 9.86
N TYR A 6 7.33 -2.50 10.72
CA TYR A 6 7.41 -3.95 10.67
C TYR A 6 6.86 -4.49 9.35
N ALA A 7 5.71 -3.97 8.93
CA ALA A 7 5.10 -4.41 7.68
C ALA A 7 6.00 -4.06 6.49
N VAL A 8 6.58 -2.86 6.49
CA VAL A 8 7.50 -2.48 5.43
C VAL A 8 8.70 -3.41 5.39
N SER A 9 9.26 -3.71 6.56
CA SER A 9 10.40 -4.59 6.63
C SER A 9 10.06 -5.97 6.08
N TYR A 10 8.89 -6.48 6.41
CA TYR A 10 8.46 -7.78 5.91
C TYR A 10 8.37 -7.76 4.38
N ILE A 11 7.77 -6.73 3.81
CA ILE A 11 7.63 -6.64 2.36
C ILE A 11 8.99 -6.56 1.70
N VAL A 12 9.87 -5.73 2.24
CA VAL A 12 11.20 -5.54 1.65
C VAL A 12 11.98 -6.86 1.67
N HIS A 13 11.86 -7.64 2.74
CA HIS A 13 12.62 -8.88 2.85
C HIS A 13 12.03 -10.01 2.03
N ASN A 14 10.79 -9.91 1.63
CA ASN A 14 10.11 -11.00 0.94
C ASN A 14 9.75 -10.68 -0.51
N THR A 15 10.08 -9.49 -0.97
CA THR A 15 9.79 -9.09 -2.34
C THR A 15 10.97 -8.28 -2.86
N ARG A 16 10.80 -7.73 -4.05
CA ARG A 16 11.80 -6.84 -4.62
C ARG A 16 11.47 -5.37 -4.42
N TYR A 17 10.41 -5.09 -3.71
CA TYR A 17 10.05 -3.70 -3.47
C TYR A 17 11.01 -3.09 -2.46
N THR A 18 11.23 -1.79 -2.61
CA THR A 18 12.14 -1.06 -1.74
C THR A 18 11.38 -0.37 -0.62
N PRO A 19 12.08 0.01 0.46
CA PRO A 19 11.41 0.79 1.50
C PRO A 19 10.80 2.07 0.96
N TYR A 20 11.49 2.73 0.04
CA TYR A 20 10.96 3.96 -0.53
C TYR A 20 9.60 3.73 -1.19
N GLN A 21 9.49 2.64 -1.96
CA GLN A 21 8.24 2.33 -2.63
C GLN A 21 7.12 2.06 -1.61
N CYS A 22 7.44 1.36 -0.55
CA CYS A 22 6.46 1.06 0.48
C CYS A 22 6.00 2.32 1.19
N TYR A 23 6.94 3.17 1.59
CA TYR A 23 6.56 4.39 2.31
C TYR A 23 5.83 5.37 1.40
N ARG A 24 6.13 5.34 0.11
CA ARG A 24 5.38 6.18 -0.83
C ARG A 24 3.92 5.77 -0.88
N VAL A 25 3.66 4.48 -0.89
CA VAL A 25 2.28 3.99 -0.88
C VAL A 25 1.59 4.36 0.43
N ILE A 26 2.29 4.22 1.55
CA ILE A 26 1.74 4.59 2.83
C ILE A 26 1.37 6.07 2.84
N GLU A 27 2.23 6.90 2.27
CA GLU A 27 1.96 8.32 2.18
C GLU A 27 0.69 8.59 1.39
N LEU A 28 0.52 7.90 0.25
CA LEU A 28 -0.66 8.09 -0.57
C LEU A 28 -1.92 7.65 0.17
N ILE A 29 -1.87 6.51 0.84
CA ILE A 29 -3.01 6.02 1.59
C ILE A 29 -3.36 7.00 2.71
N THR A 30 -2.36 7.50 3.40
CA THR A 30 -2.58 8.41 4.51
C THR A 30 -3.19 9.71 4.02
N LYS A 31 -2.70 10.20 2.89
CA LYS A 31 -3.14 11.49 2.37
C LYS A 31 -4.56 11.44 1.85
N TYR A 32 -4.87 10.40 1.09
CA TYR A 32 -6.19 10.34 0.43
C TYR A 32 -7.18 9.45 1.17
N GLY A 33 -6.68 8.39 1.79
CA GLY A 33 -7.55 7.48 2.51
C GLY A 33 -8.62 6.91 1.62
N ASN A 34 -9.86 6.95 2.10
CA ASN A 34 -11.01 6.48 1.35
C ASN A 34 -11.88 7.62 0.84
N LYS A 35 -11.35 8.83 0.87
CA LYS A 35 -12.17 9.99 0.59
C LYS A 35 -12.55 10.12 -0.87
N THR A 36 -11.60 9.87 -1.74
CA THR A 36 -11.85 9.99 -3.17
C THR A 36 -11.08 8.89 -3.87
N PRO A 37 -11.56 8.47 -5.03
CA PRO A 37 -10.78 7.55 -5.84
C PRO A 37 -9.47 8.22 -6.23
N TYR A 38 -8.39 7.48 -6.20
CA TYR A 38 -7.11 7.98 -6.63
C TYR A 38 -6.39 6.87 -7.37
N HIS A 39 -5.51 7.27 -8.25
CA HIS A 39 -4.87 6.34 -9.15
C HIS A 39 -3.59 5.80 -8.55
N LEU A 40 -3.44 4.49 -8.57
CA LEU A 40 -2.21 3.82 -8.17
C LEU A 40 -1.67 3.04 -9.34
N THR A 41 -0.35 2.98 -9.44
CA THR A 41 0.26 2.09 -10.41
C THR A 41 0.04 0.64 -9.97
N LYS A 42 0.30 -0.31 -10.87
CA LYS A 42 0.19 -1.70 -10.51
C LYS A 42 1.07 -2.06 -9.33
N LYS A 43 2.29 -1.57 -9.33
CA LYS A 43 3.21 -1.84 -8.23
C LYS A 43 2.70 -1.27 -6.93
N GLN A 44 2.20 -0.05 -6.97
CA GLN A 44 1.66 0.59 -5.78
C GLN A 44 0.45 -0.16 -5.25
N TYR A 45 -0.41 -0.60 -6.15
CA TYR A 45 -1.59 -1.35 -5.73
C TYR A 45 -1.19 -2.66 -5.07
N LYS A 46 -0.21 -3.34 -5.63
CA LYS A 46 0.26 -4.60 -5.05
C LYS A 46 0.85 -4.36 -3.66
N ILE A 47 1.61 -3.30 -3.50
CA ILE A 47 2.17 -2.97 -2.19
C ILE A 47 1.04 -2.67 -1.21
N MET A 48 0.03 -1.94 -1.67
CA MET A 48 -1.11 -1.61 -0.81
C MET A 48 -1.82 -2.88 -0.35
N GLU A 49 -2.01 -3.84 -1.26
CA GLU A 49 -2.64 -5.10 -0.87
C GLU A 49 -1.86 -5.79 0.24
N MET A 50 -0.54 -5.82 0.11
CA MET A 50 0.27 -6.47 1.12
C MET A 50 0.23 -5.74 2.45
N LEU A 51 0.27 -4.42 2.39
CA LEU A 51 0.19 -3.62 3.61
C LEU A 51 -1.14 -3.83 4.33
N VAL A 52 -2.23 -3.82 3.57
CA VAL A 52 -3.54 -4.02 4.16
C VAL A 52 -3.64 -5.41 4.79
N TYR A 53 -3.13 -6.40 4.11
CA TYR A 53 -3.15 -7.77 4.63
C TYR A 53 -2.36 -7.85 5.95
N LEU A 54 -1.18 -7.26 5.97
CA LEU A 54 -0.32 -7.36 7.14
C LEU A 54 -0.85 -6.54 8.31
N LEU A 55 -1.48 -5.42 8.02
CA LEU A 55 -1.96 -4.53 9.06
C LEU A 55 -3.40 -4.82 9.47
N GLY A 56 -4.08 -5.69 8.73
CA GLY A 56 -5.43 -6.08 9.12
C GLY A 56 -6.51 -5.08 8.78
N GLY A 57 -6.25 -4.19 7.83
CA GLY A 57 -7.23 -3.18 7.44
C GLY A 57 -8.10 -3.62 6.29
N THR A 58 -8.82 -2.66 5.73
CA THR A 58 -9.61 -2.88 4.53
C THR A 58 -9.01 -2.09 3.40
N MET A 59 -9.24 -2.59 2.19
CA MET A 59 -8.69 -1.94 1.00
C MET A 59 -9.34 -0.59 0.78
N PRO A 60 -8.56 0.47 0.60
CA PRO A 60 -9.13 1.75 0.19
C PRO A 60 -9.68 1.64 -1.22
N GLN A 61 -10.63 2.49 -1.52
CA GLN A 61 -11.17 2.55 -2.86
C GLN A 61 -10.22 3.30 -3.77
N THR A 62 -9.93 2.70 -4.91
CA THR A 62 -9.13 3.34 -5.93
C THR A 62 -9.77 3.06 -7.26
N ASP A 63 -9.33 3.78 -8.28
CA ASP A 63 -9.89 3.55 -9.60
C ASP A 63 -9.21 2.40 -10.33
N LYS A 64 -8.29 1.75 -9.70
CA LYS A 64 -7.64 0.60 -10.30
C LYS A 64 -8.62 -0.50 -10.62
N ASN A 65 -9.62 -0.67 -9.78
CA ASN A 65 -10.57 -1.75 -9.95
C ASN A 65 -11.41 -1.62 -11.20
N LYS A 66 -11.39 -0.49 -11.82
CA LYS A 66 -12.21 -0.27 -12.99
C LYS A 66 -11.57 -0.72 -14.28
N GLU A 67 -10.38 -1.21 -14.19
CA GLU A 67 -9.63 -1.56 -15.37
C GLU A 67 -9.84 -2.98 -15.84
N GLU A 68 -10.61 -3.71 -15.12
CA GLU A 68 -10.81 -5.12 -15.45
C GLU A 68 -11.61 -5.37 -16.68
#